data_bfdb8052f3d20774655994ebec65c919
#
_entry.id   bfdb8052f3d20774655994ebec65c919
#
_cell.length_a   1.000
_cell.length_b   1.000
_cell.length_c   1.000
_cell.angle_alpha   90.00
_cell.angle_beta   90.00
_cell.angle_gamma   90.00
#
_symmetry.space_group_name_H-M   'P 1'
#
loop_
_entity.id
_entity.type
_entity.pdbx_description
1 polymer ?
#
loop_
_entity_poly.entity_id
_entity_poly.type
_entity_poly.pdbx_seq_one_letter_code
_entity_poly.pdbx_strand_id
1 'polypeptide(L)'
;MASQKPTPEDFQNAFHWAASQKDGTIPSFATRPNDPYKYQPGFGNSFESEAIPGTIPRGQNSPRNIRYGLYAEQITASAFVAPRHANKKAWLYRSRPAVAHQGFTSLPDNKDTESTFIPINPRVHISPTQLAWRPFPIPEGTGVDFVDGLKTVAGSGDPTLREGLATHVYVCNTSMSNKAFVNSDGDWLIVPQQGALDIQTEFGFLYVQPGEMCVVQRGLRFKVDVDGPTRGYVLEIWGSNWELPELGPLGANGLANARDFLHPVAAYEVTRDDPWRTVYKLGGSFFASAQRHCPFDVVAWHGNYVPFKYDLTKFVNVGSISVDHVDPSVFCVLTARSRDPAAPLADFLIFSPRWDVASHTYRPPYYHRNCASELMGLVYGDYGGRSDEFRPGSISFECGFVPHGVAYEQFAAASGGEEDPPVAQISRGSVAFMFETSRALTVTDYAWNSEQRHEHDPSMWDDLVDNFSSHHVDLKGSAGHGQ
;
A
#
# COMPACT_ATOMS: atom_id res chain seq x y z
N MET A 1 -10.72 -8.52 26.68
CA MET A 1 -12.07 -8.23 26.09
C MET A 1 -11.88 -8.39 24.60
N ALA A 2 -12.58 -9.32 23.96
CA ALA A 2 -12.46 -9.53 22.51
C ALA A 2 -12.91 -8.24 21.80
N SER A 3 -12.02 -7.64 21.02
CA SER A 3 -12.35 -6.49 20.19
C SER A 3 -13.42 -6.92 19.19
N GLN A 4 -14.60 -6.32 19.26
CA GLN A 4 -15.62 -6.53 18.23
C GLN A 4 -15.02 -6.17 16.87
N LYS A 5 -15.17 -7.07 15.91
CA LYS A 5 -14.78 -6.79 14.52
C LYS A 5 -15.54 -5.55 14.05
N PRO A 6 -14.85 -4.56 13.44
CA PRO A 6 -15.54 -3.40 12.89
C PRO A 6 -16.55 -3.86 11.85
N THR A 7 -17.76 -3.35 11.95
CA THR A 7 -18.85 -3.67 11.03
C THR A 7 -18.83 -2.70 9.84
N PRO A 8 -19.49 -3.02 8.71
CA PRO A 8 -19.68 -2.06 7.62
C PRO A 8 -20.31 -0.74 8.07
N GLU A 9 -21.12 -0.76 9.12
CA GLU A 9 -21.72 0.43 9.77
C GLU A 9 -20.67 1.28 10.48
N ASP A 10 -19.64 0.68 11.08
CA ASP A 10 -18.55 1.42 11.71
C ASP A 10 -17.73 2.22 10.69
N PHE A 11 -17.68 1.74 9.44
CA PHE A 11 -17.04 2.45 8.33
C PHE A 11 -17.92 3.55 7.73
N GLN A 12 -19.22 3.31 7.59
CA GLN A 12 -20.17 4.37 7.24
C GLN A 12 -20.12 5.50 8.29
N ASN A 13 -20.01 5.14 9.55
CA ASN A 13 -19.88 6.07 10.65
C ASN A 13 -18.54 6.82 10.63
N ALA A 14 -17.42 6.21 10.19
CA ALA A 14 -16.14 6.90 10.03
C ALA A 14 -16.19 7.98 8.93
N PHE A 15 -16.86 7.72 7.80
CA PHE A 15 -17.08 8.75 6.77
C PHE A 15 -18.09 9.82 7.17
N HIS A 16 -19.09 9.49 7.98
CA HIS A 16 -20.06 10.44 8.50
C HIS A 16 -19.62 11.04 9.84
N TRP A 17 -18.60 10.51 10.47
CA TRP A 17 -18.16 10.92 11.80
C TRP A 17 -17.79 12.40 11.87
N ALA A 18 -17.07 12.92 10.91
CA ALA A 18 -16.73 14.34 10.83
C ALA A 18 -17.98 15.24 10.65
N ALA A 19 -19.01 14.73 9.99
CA ALA A 19 -20.27 15.45 9.76
C ALA A 19 -21.29 15.28 10.91
N SER A 20 -21.10 14.31 11.80
CA SER A 20 -22.04 14.00 12.90
C SER A 20 -21.63 14.60 14.25
N GLN A 21 -20.48 15.25 14.36
CA GLN A 21 -20.04 15.95 15.56
C GLN A 21 -20.91 17.19 15.78
N LYS A 22 -21.96 17.05 16.59
CA LYS A 22 -22.93 18.11 16.87
C LYS A 22 -22.39 19.26 17.71
N ASP A 23 -21.20 19.10 18.29
CA ASP A 23 -20.60 20.09 19.23
C ASP A 23 -19.48 20.92 18.59
N GLY A 24 -19.19 20.72 17.31
CA GLY A 24 -18.14 21.47 16.59
C GLY A 24 -16.71 21.19 17.04
N THR A 25 -16.50 20.29 18.00
CA THR A 25 -15.17 19.83 18.40
C THR A 25 -14.72 18.72 17.46
N ILE A 26 -14.10 19.09 16.35
CA ILE A 26 -13.31 18.16 15.55
C ILE A 26 -12.01 17.94 16.33
N PRO A 27 -11.74 16.74 16.86
CA PRO A 27 -10.45 16.49 17.46
C PRO A 27 -9.38 16.75 16.38
N SER A 28 -8.54 17.73 16.60
CA SER A 28 -7.37 17.92 15.75
C SER A 28 -6.57 16.62 15.81
N PHE A 29 -6.28 15.99 14.69
CA PHE A 29 -5.50 14.76 14.60
C PHE A 29 -6.17 13.53 15.23
N ALA A 30 -7.45 13.35 15.02
CA ALA A 30 -8.11 12.13 15.48
C ALA A 30 -7.50 10.92 14.79
N THR A 31 -6.75 10.15 15.55
CA THR A 31 -6.48 8.77 15.25
C THR A 31 -7.79 7.98 15.26
N ARG A 32 -7.84 6.86 14.55
CA ARG A 32 -9.01 5.98 14.63
C ARG A 32 -9.26 5.52 16.06
N PRO A 33 -10.50 5.17 16.41
CA PRO A 33 -10.80 4.57 17.70
C PRO A 33 -9.85 3.40 17.99
N ASN A 34 -9.44 3.27 19.26
CA ASN A 34 -8.52 2.24 19.76
C ASN A 34 -7.05 2.35 19.33
N ASP A 35 -6.62 3.41 18.65
CA ASP A 35 -5.20 3.66 18.45
C ASP A 35 -4.58 4.19 19.76
N PRO A 36 -3.65 3.45 20.38
CA PRO A 36 -3.11 3.82 21.69
C PRO A 36 -1.98 4.85 21.61
N TYR A 37 -1.50 5.18 20.40
CA TYR A 37 -0.25 5.93 20.24
C TYR A 37 -0.47 7.39 19.89
N LYS A 38 0.58 8.17 20.11
CA LYS A 38 0.70 9.57 19.70
C LYS A 38 1.55 9.66 18.45
N TYR A 39 1.27 10.64 17.61
CA TYR A 39 1.93 10.84 16.33
C TYR A 39 2.29 12.30 16.08
N GLN A 40 3.20 12.49 15.12
CA GLN A 40 3.52 13.79 14.54
C GLN A 40 2.91 13.89 13.15
N PRO A 41 2.07 14.87 12.85
CA PRO A 41 1.45 15.01 11.54
C PRO A 41 2.39 15.67 10.53
N GLY A 42 2.26 15.31 9.26
CA GLY A 42 2.98 15.90 8.15
C GLY A 42 3.46 14.86 7.13
N PHE A 43 3.95 15.31 5.98
CA PHE A 43 4.57 14.48 4.95
C PHE A 43 5.73 15.22 4.30
N GLY A 44 6.86 14.52 4.11
CA GLY A 44 8.04 15.08 3.45
C GLY A 44 8.86 16.09 4.26
N ASN A 45 8.48 16.35 5.51
CA ASN A 45 9.19 17.22 6.43
C ASN A 45 10.36 16.51 7.11
N SER A 46 11.25 17.30 7.73
CA SER A 46 12.13 16.79 8.78
C SER A 46 11.37 16.84 10.12
N PHE A 47 11.39 15.72 10.82
CA PHE A 47 10.78 15.54 12.14
C PHE A 47 11.85 15.35 13.19
N GLU A 48 11.51 15.59 14.44
CA GLU A 48 12.33 15.20 15.59
C GLU A 48 11.44 14.67 16.71
N SER A 49 11.94 13.71 17.46
CA SER A 49 11.25 13.17 18.62
C SER A 49 12.25 12.69 19.68
N GLU A 50 11.90 12.96 20.94
CA GLU A 50 12.68 12.58 22.11
C GLU A 50 11.77 11.86 23.12
N ALA A 51 12.09 10.60 23.44
CA ALA A 51 11.42 9.92 24.54
C ALA A 51 11.90 10.46 25.90
N ILE A 52 13.11 10.97 25.97
CA ILE A 52 13.68 11.69 27.11
C ILE A 52 14.02 13.10 26.63
N PRO A 53 13.39 14.15 27.14
CA PRO A 53 13.62 15.53 26.71
C PRO A 53 15.08 15.97 26.82
N GLY A 54 15.57 16.68 25.80
CA GLY A 54 16.93 17.19 25.75
C GLY A 54 17.99 16.15 25.39
N THR A 55 17.61 15.04 24.77
CA THR A 55 18.53 13.99 24.31
C THR A 55 19.17 14.36 22.96
N ILE A 56 18.45 15.01 22.06
CA ILE A 56 18.97 15.40 20.74
C ILE A 56 20.02 16.50 20.90
N PRO A 57 21.26 16.27 20.45
CA PRO A 57 22.29 17.31 20.43
C PRO A 57 21.86 18.51 19.58
N ARG A 58 22.04 19.72 20.10
CA ARG A 58 21.75 20.95 19.34
C ARG A 58 23.02 21.47 18.65
N GLY A 59 22.90 21.81 17.37
CA GLY A 59 24.02 22.34 16.56
C GLY A 59 24.96 21.31 15.95
N GLN A 60 24.95 20.06 16.43
CA GLN A 60 25.76 18.95 15.90
C GLN A 60 24.96 17.65 15.91
N ASN A 61 25.13 16.82 14.89
CA ASN A 61 24.49 15.51 14.83
C ASN A 61 25.27 14.45 15.63
N SER A 62 26.59 14.53 15.66
CA SER A 62 27.47 13.57 16.33
C SER A 62 28.56 14.30 17.14
N PRO A 63 28.19 14.91 18.26
CA PRO A 63 29.18 15.52 19.16
C PRO A 63 30.08 14.47 19.80
N ARG A 64 31.22 14.91 20.31
CA ARG A 64 32.18 13.99 20.97
C ARG A 64 31.56 13.21 22.14
N ASN A 65 30.66 13.84 22.87
CA ASN A 65 29.94 13.24 23.99
C ASN A 65 28.45 13.51 23.82
N ILE A 66 27.67 12.43 23.75
CA ILE A 66 26.20 12.50 23.69
C ILE A 66 25.64 12.26 25.09
N ARG A 67 24.59 12.99 25.43
CA ARG A 67 23.90 12.86 26.71
C ARG A 67 23.52 11.40 26.99
N TYR A 68 23.61 10.99 28.22
CA TYR A 68 23.37 9.61 28.69
C TYR A 68 24.31 8.54 28.12
N GLY A 69 25.41 8.92 27.49
CA GLY A 69 26.34 7.98 26.86
C GLY A 69 25.76 7.26 25.63
N LEU A 70 24.76 7.85 24.98
CA LEU A 70 24.17 7.28 23.78
C LEU A 70 25.12 7.34 22.60
N TYR A 71 24.89 6.46 21.64
CA TYR A 71 25.58 6.45 20.34
C TYR A 71 24.75 7.18 19.31
N ALA A 72 25.40 7.98 18.46
CA ALA A 72 24.79 8.53 17.25
C ALA A 72 24.94 7.54 16.12
N GLU A 73 23.84 7.21 15.47
CA GLU A 73 23.81 6.37 14.29
C GLU A 73 23.05 7.10 13.18
N GLN A 74 23.57 7.07 11.96
CA GLN A 74 22.87 7.64 10.81
C GLN A 74 22.35 6.54 9.91
N ILE A 75 21.10 6.69 9.46
CA ILE A 75 20.55 5.93 8.35
C ILE A 75 20.30 6.87 7.16
N THR A 76 20.67 6.44 5.95
CA THR A 76 20.45 7.19 4.71
C THR A 76 19.83 6.28 3.65
N ALA A 77 18.82 6.78 2.96
CA ALA A 77 18.18 6.08 1.84
C ALA A 77 18.54 6.68 0.48
N SER A 78 19.30 7.75 0.47
CA SER A 78 19.85 8.41 -0.72
C SER A 78 21.37 8.45 -0.63
N ALA A 79 22.03 8.59 -1.79
CA ALA A 79 23.48 8.84 -1.82
C ALA A 79 23.80 10.16 -1.10
N PHE A 80 25.00 10.24 -0.50
CA PHE A 80 25.44 11.48 0.19
C PHE A 80 25.43 12.71 -0.71
N VAL A 81 25.67 12.51 -2.01
CA VAL A 81 25.68 13.56 -3.03
C VAL A 81 24.31 13.82 -3.68
N ALA A 82 23.25 13.17 -3.19
CA ALA A 82 21.92 13.44 -3.70
C ALA A 82 21.53 14.91 -3.54
N PRO A 83 20.75 15.48 -4.46
CA PRO A 83 20.24 16.84 -4.34
C PRO A 83 19.53 17.03 -2.99
N ARG A 84 19.65 18.24 -2.41
CA ARG A 84 19.12 18.52 -1.07
C ARG A 84 17.64 18.13 -0.91
N HIS A 85 16.81 18.41 -1.92
CA HIS A 85 15.38 18.08 -1.89
C HIS A 85 15.08 16.58 -1.96
N ALA A 86 15.98 15.79 -2.54
CA ALA A 86 15.86 14.34 -2.67
C ALA A 86 16.64 13.55 -1.58
N ASN A 87 17.41 14.26 -0.75
CA ASN A 87 18.23 13.62 0.27
C ASN A 87 17.36 13.08 1.41
N LYS A 88 17.48 11.78 1.68
CA LYS A 88 16.71 11.06 2.71
C LYS A 88 17.65 10.51 3.76
N LYS A 89 17.51 10.98 5.01
CA LYS A 89 18.34 10.56 6.15
C LYS A 89 17.64 10.76 7.48
N ALA A 90 18.06 10.02 8.46
CA ALA A 90 17.74 10.24 9.86
C ALA A 90 18.96 9.97 10.76
N TRP A 91 18.99 10.66 11.89
CA TRP A 91 19.94 10.44 12.98
C TRP A 91 19.21 9.82 14.14
N LEU A 92 19.77 8.73 14.67
CA LEU A 92 19.25 7.95 15.79
C LEU A 92 20.23 8.06 16.96
N TYR A 93 19.68 8.31 18.14
CA TYR A 93 20.46 8.35 19.39
C TYR A 93 20.00 7.19 20.24
N ARG A 94 20.86 6.18 20.36
CA ARG A 94 20.49 4.87 20.88
C ARG A 94 21.49 4.30 21.88
N SER A 95 21.05 3.33 22.68
CA SER A 95 21.86 2.74 23.72
C SER A 95 23.01 1.88 23.19
N ARG A 96 22.80 1.21 22.05
CA ARG A 96 23.81 0.40 21.35
C ARG A 96 23.65 0.55 19.83
N PRO A 97 24.73 0.77 19.10
CA PRO A 97 24.61 0.92 17.63
C PRO A 97 24.18 -0.39 16.98
N ALA A 98 23.49 -0.29 15.84
CA ALA A 98 22.96 -1.44 15.12
C ALA A 98 24.01 -2.48 14.71
N VAL A 99 25.27 -2.08 14.63
CA VAL A 99 26.41 -2.97 14.35
C VAL A 99 26.73 -3.93 15.51
N ALA A 100 26.18 -3.72 16.70
CA ALA A 100 26.43 -4.55 17.88
C ALA A 100 25.66 -5.88 17.82
N HIS A 101 25.97 -6.71 16.83
CA HIS A 101 25.39 -8.03 16.59
C HIS A 101 26.48 -9.09 16.37
N GLN A 102 26.11 -10.37 16.34
CA GLN A 102 27.01 -11.52 16.26
C GLN A 102 27.26 -12.05 14.84
N GLY A 103 27.12 -11.19 13.82
CA GLY A 103 27.27 -11.59 12.42
C GLY A 103 25.96 -12.10 11.81
N PHE A 104 26.04 -12.61 10.57
CA PHE A 104 24.91 -13.07 9.80
C PHE A 104 25.00 -14.56 9.49
N THR A 105 23.85 -15.22 9.50
CA THR A 105 23.67 -16.59 9.04
C THR A 105 22.58 -16.60 7.98
N SER A 106 22.80 -17.33 6.88
CA SER A 106 21.76 -17.54 5.87
C SER A 106 20.59 -18.32 6.45
N LEU A 107 19.39 -17.95 6.09
CA LEU A 107 18.17 -18.70 6.38
C LEU A 107 17.77 -19.54 5.17
N PRO A 108 17.04 -20.65 5.37
CA PRO A 108 16.42 -21.36 4.25
C PRO A 108 15.56 -20.45 3.42
N ASP A 109 15.54 -20.71 2.12
CA ASP A 109 14.66 -19.99 1.19
C ASP A 109 13.20 -20.21 1.59
N ASN A 110 12.45 -19.13 1.66
CA ASN A 110 11.00 -19.18 1.74
C ASN A 110 10.47 -19.40 0.30
N LYS A 111 9.97 -20.59 0.01
CA LYS A 111 9.48 -20.96 -1.32
C LYS A 111 8.28 -20.14 -1.80
N ASP A 112 7.58 -19.52 -0.87
CA ASP A 112 6.39 -18.71 -1.14
C ASP A 112 6.73 -17.23 -1.37
N THR A 113 8.01 -16.86 -1.28
CA THR A 113 8.51 -15.53 -1.61
C THR A 113 9.38 -15.55 -2.85
N GLU A 114 9.30 -14.49 -3.64
CA GLU A 114 10.09 -14.26 -4.83
C GLU A 114 10.55 -12.81 -4.89
N SER A 115 11.70 -12.58 -5.48
CA SER A 115 12.24 -11.22 -5.65
C SER A 115 12.87 -11.00 -7.03
N THR A 116 13.10 -12.04 -7.80
CA THR A 116 13.66 -11.95 -9.15
C THR A 116 12.57 -12.26 -10.18
N PHE A 117 12.09 -11.22 -10.84
CA PHE A 117 10.98 -11.31 -11.80
C PHE A 117 11.45 -11.24 -13.26
N ILE A 118 12.70 -11.56 -13.50
CA ILE A 118 13.26 -11.63 -14.84
C ILE A 118 12.79 -12.94 -15.49
N PRO A 119 12.38 -12.95 -16.78
CA PRO A 119 11.77 -14.12 -17.44
C PRO A 119 12.63 -15.39 -17.47
N ILE A 120 13.93 -15.30 -17.17
CA ILE A 120 14.82 -16.46 -17.02
C ILE A 120 14.55 -17.24 -15.72
N ASN A 121 13.89 -16.62 -14.74
CA ASN A 121 13.50 -17.30 -13.51
C ASN A 121 12.34 -18.27 -13.81
N PRO A 122 12.53 -19.60 -13.60
CA PRO A 122 11.49 -20.58 -13.90
C PRO A 122 10.31 -20.55 -12.93
N ARG A 123 10.40 -19.76 -11.83
CA ARG A 123 9.36 -19.64 -10.80
C ARG A 123 8.43 -18.46 -11.02
N VAL A 124 8.46 -17.84 -12.21
CA VAL A 124 7.55 -16.73 -12.55
C VAL A 124 6.88 -17.00 -13.89
N HIS A 125 5.64 -16.57 -14.02
CA HIS A 125 4.78 -16.78 -15.16
C HIS A 125 4.33 -15.46 -15.77
N ILE A 126 4.36 -15.40 -17.11
CA ILE A 126 3.80 -14.29 -17.87
C ILE A 126 2.48 -14.75 -18.46
N SER A 127 1.42 -13.96 -18.26
CA SER A 127 0.12 -14.26 -18.85
C SER A 127 -0.59 -12.96 -19.24
N PRO A 128 -1.22 -12.91 -20.42
CA PRO A 128 -2.13 -11.83 -20.78
C PRO A 128 -3.54 -12.02 -20.18
N THR A 129 -3.82 -13.18 -19.59
CA THR A 129 -5.13 -13.50 -19.01
C THR A 129 -5.35 -12.68 -17.76
N GLN A 130 -6.52 -12.08 -17.63
CA GLN A 130 -6.96 -11.50 -16.38
C GLN A 130 -7.03 -12.59 -15.30
N LEU A 131 -6.41 -12.34 -14.16
CA LEU A 131 -6.36 -13.28 -13.06
C LEU A 131 -7.02 -12.66 -11.83
N ALA A 132 -7.55 -13.52 -10.99
CA ALA A 132 -8.01 -13.12 -9.68
C ALA A 132 -7.70 -14.22 -8.65
N TRP A 133 -7.64 -13.82 -7.40
CA TRP A 133 -7.47 -14.73 -6.27
C TRP A 133 -8.52 -14.44 -5.22
N ARG A 134 -9.19 -15.50 -4.77
CA ARG A 134 -9.98 -15.46 -3.54
C ARG A 134 -9.07 -15.12 -2.37
N PRO A 135 -9.61 -14.69 -1.22
CA PRO A 135 -8.81 -14.39 -0.05
C PRO A 135 -7.89 -15.56 0.32
N PHE A 136 -6.59 -15.29 0.42
CA PHE A 136 -5.63 -16.30 0.88
C PHE A 136 -5.94 -16.71 2.31
N PRO A 137 -5.95 -18.01 2.64
CA PRO A 137 -6.31 -18.50 3.97
C PRO A 137 -5.28 -18.07 5.01
N ILE A 138 -5.77 -17.66 6.17
CA ILE A 138 -4.93 -17.40 7.34
C ILE A 138 -4.65 -18.75 8.01
N PRO A 139 -3.39 -19.06 8.37
CA PRO A 139 -3.03 -20.32 9.00
C PRO A 139 -3.82 -20.59 10.29
N GLU A 140 -4.24 -21.83 10.47
CA GLU A 140 -4.88 -22.30 11.69
C GLU A 140 -3.93 -23.22 12.47
N GLY A 141 -3.95 -23.12 13.80
CA GLY A 141 -3.31 -24.08 14.72
C GLY A 141 -1.81 -23.92 14.95
N THR A 142 -1.02 -23.43 13.99
CA THR A 142 0.42 -23.15 14.16
C THR A 142 0.68 -21.65 14.21
N GLY A 143 1.60 -21.21 15.08
CA GLY A 143 1.99 -19.82 15.14
C GLY A 143 2.79 -19.44 13.88
N VAL A 144 2.20 -18.57 13.04
CA VAL A 144 2.85 -17.97 11.88
C VAL A 144 2.89 -16.48 12.09
N ASP A 145 4.07 -15.91 12.21
CA ASP A 145 4.23 -14.47 12.35
C ASP A 145 4.21 -13.74 11.00
N PHE A 146 4.26 -12.42 11.05
CA PHE A 146 4.15 -11.55 9.89
C PHE A 146 5.18 -11.86 8.79
N VAL A 147 6.45 -12.12 9.16
CA VAL A 147 7.53 -12.41 8.20
C VAL A 147 7.39 -13.81 7.62
N ASP A 148 7.09 -14.79 8.47
CA ASP A 148 6.95 -16.18 8.06
C ASP A 148 5.66 -16.40 7.23
N GLY A 149 4.66 -15.52 7.41
CA GLY A 149 3.41 -15.49 6.66
C GLY A 149 3.44 -14.69 5.37
N LEU A 150 4.59 -14.14 4.98
CA LEU A 150 4.73 -13.37 3.75
C LEU A 150 4.70 -14.27 2.51
N LYS A 151 3.88 -13.90 1.51
CA LYS A 151 3.69 -14.63 0.24
C LYS A 151 3.75 -13.64 -0.91
N THR A 152 4.59 -13.89 -1.90
CA THR A 152 4.71 -13.02 -3.08
C THR A 152 3.73 -13.44 -4.16
N VAL A 153 2.95 -12.50 -4.66
CA VAL A 153 1.93 -12.73 -5.69
C VAL A 153 2.49 -12.44 -7.09
N ALA A 154 3.02 -11.25 -7.28
CA ALA A 154 3.52 -10.78 -8.57
C ALA A 154 4.63 -9.75 -8.38
N GLY A 155 5.35 -9.46 -9.45
CA GLY A 155 6.37 -8.41 -9.42
C GLY A 155 7.04 -8.19 -10.77
N SER A 156 8.00 -7.27 -10.79
CA SER A 156 8.82 -6.92 -11.94
C SER A 156 10.19 -6.43 -11.50
N GLY A 157 11.23 -6.80 -12.22
CA GLY A 157 12.59 -6.37 -11.92
C GLY A 157 13.31 -7.25 -10.91
N ASP A 158 14.29 -6.66 -10.22
CA ASP A 158 15.17 -7.36 -9.27
C ASP A 158 15.74 -6.36 -8.24
N PRO A 159 15.73 -6.65 -6.93
CA PRO A 159 16.20 -5.74 -5.89
C PRO A 159 17.70 -5.42 -6.00
N THR A 160 18.52 -6.32 -6.54
CA THR A 160 19.97 -6.08 -6.71
C THR A 160 20.25 -4.99 -7.74
N LEU A 161 19.34 -4.80 -8.70
CA LEU A 161 19.37 -3.70 -9.68
C LEU A 161 18.83 -2.38 -9.10
N ARG A 162 18.19 -2.44 -7.92
CA ARG A 162 17.43 -1.33 -7.33
C ARG A 162 16.44 -0.75 -8.32
N GLU A 163 15.72 -1.63 -9.00
CA GLU A 163 14.72 -1.30 -10.02
C GLU A 163 13.63 -2.36 -10.02
N GLY A 164 12.38 -1.96 -9.81
CA GLY A 164 11.25 -2.85 -9.82
C GLY A 164 10.43 -2.82 -8.55
N LEU A 165 9.54 -3.79 -8.43
CA LEU A 165 8.61 -3.93 -7.32
C LEU A 165 8.17 -5.39 -7.15
N ALA A 166 7.62 -5.68 -5.97
CA ALA A 166 6.93 -6.93 -5.69
C ALA A 166 5.64 -6.67 -4.91
N THR A 167 4.59 -7.40 -5.22
CA THR A 167 3.35 -7.40 -4.46
C THR A 167 3.26 -8.67 -3.65
N HIS A 168 2.96 -8.52 -2.37
CA HIS A 168 2.84 -9.62 -1.44
C HIS A 168 1.49 -9.59 -0.72
N VAL A 169 1.09 -10.75 -0.21
CA VAL A 169 0.12 -10.85 0.87
C VAL A 169 0.84 -11.34 2.12
N TYR A 170 0.37 -10.93 3.27
CA TYR A 170 0.76 -11.56 4.53
C TYR A 170 -0.45 -12.21 5.18
N VAL A 171 -0.21 -13.38 5.76
CA VAL A 171 -1.20 -14.16 6.50
C VAL A 171 -0.55 -14.65 7.78
N CYS A 172 -0.94 -14.09 8.91
CA CYS A 172 -0.32 -14.39 10.19
C CYS A 172 -1.35 -14.53 11.32
N ASN A 173 -0.98 -15.22 12.39
CA ASN A 173 -1.85 -15.44 13.53
C ASN A 173 -1.12 -15.33 14.88
N THR A 174 0.15 -14.95 14.86
CA THR A 174 0.95 -14.76 16.06
C THR A 174 1.89 -13.58 15.93
N SER A 175 2.23 -12.97 17.05
CA SER A 175 3.17 -11.85 17.14
C SER A 175 4.62 -12.29 16.95
N MET A 176 5.47 -11.39 16.49
CA MET A 176 6.92 -11.58 16.41
C MET A 176 7.53 -11.47 17.81
N SER A 177 7.90 -12.60 18.44
CA SER A 177 8.49 -12.63 19.77
C SER A 177 10.02 -12.61 19.70
N ASN A 178 10.66 -11.62 20.34
CA ASN A 178 12.11 -11.40 20.32
C ASN A 178 12.72 -11.51 18.91
N LYS A 179 11.93 -11.14 17.92
CA LYS A 179 12.24 -11.14 16.49
C LYS A 179 11.98 -9.77 15.91
N ALA A 180 12.96 -9.21 15.23
CA ALA A 180 12.82 -8.01 14.42
C ALA A 180 13.05 -8.35 12.95
N PHE A 181 12.58 -7.49 12.05
CA PHE A 181 12.77 -7.62 10.62
C PHE A 181 13.34 -6.34 10.02
N VAL A 182 14.16 -6.50 8.99
CA VAL A 182 14.70 -5.42 8.15
C VAL A 182 14.54 -5.80 6.70
N ASN A 183 13.80 -5.02 5.94
CA ASN A 183 13.86 -5.11 4.48
C ASN A 183 14.97 -4.17 3.98
N SER A 184 16.07 -4.72 3.51
CA SER A 184 17.17 -3.93 2.93
C SER A 184 16.99 -3.68 1.42
N ASP A 185 16.03 -4.34 0.79
CA ASP A 185 15.77 -4.28 -0.64
C ASP A 185 14.89 -3.08 -1.02
N GLY A 186 13.77 -2.90 -0.33
CA GLY A 186 12.76 -1.93 -0.72
C GLY A 186 11.95 -1.34 0.43
N ASP A 187 11.23 -0.27 0.11
CA ASP A 187 10.23 0.30 1.00
C ASP A 187 8.95 -0.53 0.91
N TRP A 188 8.33 -0.83 2.04
CA TRP A 188 7.05 -1.53 2.13
C TRP A 188 5.91 -0.58 2.40
N LEU A 189 4.91 -0.55 1.50
CA LEU A 189 3.58 0.01 1.74
C LEU A 189 2.67 -1.16 2.15
N ILE A 190 2.11 -1.09 3.34
CA ILE A 190 1.34 -2.18 3.97
C ILE A 190 -0.11 -1.72 4.12
N VAL A 191 -1.06 -2.55 3.66
CA VAL A 191 -2.51 -2.31 3.74
C VAL A 191 -3.15 -3.47 4.50
N PRO A 192 -3.47 -3.33 5.79
CA PRO A 192 -4.22 -4.33 6.53
C PRO A 192 -5.62 -4.51 5.96
N GLN A 193 -6.06 -5.77 5.86
CA GLN A 193 -7.40 -6.14 5.42
C GLN A 193 -8.22 -6.77 6.55
N GLN A 194 -7.62 -7.68 7.32
CA GLN A 194 -8.23 -8.33 8.48
C GLN A 194 -7.25 -8.26 9.65
N GLY A 195 -7.73 -7.82 10.81
CA GLY A 195 -6.89 -7.60 11.98
C GLY A 195 -6.03 -6.33 11.88
N ALA A 196 -5.66 -5.77 13.02
CA ALA A 196 -4.75 -4.64 13.11
C ALA A 196 -3.31 -5.11 13.28
N LEU A 197 -2.36 -4.27 12.88
CA LEU A 197 -0.94 -4.46 13.12
C LEU A 197 -0.47 -3.45 14.17
N ASP A 198 0.12 -3.93 15.26
CA ASP A 198 0.86 -3.11 16.20
C ASP A 198 2.35 -3.20 15.82
N ILE A 199 2.84 -2.17 15.16
CA ILE A 199 4.18 -2.15 14.58
C ILE A 199 5.12 -1.34 15.45
N GLN A 200 6.07 -1.99 16.11
CA GLN A 200 7.16 -1.32 16.77
C GLN A 200 8.32 -1.12 15.80
N THR A 201 8.77 0.12 15.64
CA THR A 201 9.92 0.50 14.81
C THR A 201 11.02 1.14 15.66
N GLU A 202 12.20 1.36 15.09
CA GLU A 202 13.28 2.12 15.74
C GLU A 202 12.90 3.59 16.02
N PHE A 203 11.82 4.09 15.39
CA PHE A 203 11.31 5.46 15.53
C PHE A 203 10.15 5.58 16.52
N GLY A 204 9.59 4.45 16.97
CA GLY A 204 8.41 4.35 17.82
C GLY A 204 7.33 3.47 17.19
N PHE A 205 6.10 3.62 17.64
CA PHE A 205 5.00 2.72 17.31
C PHE A 205 4.07 3.26 16.24
N LEU A 206 3.54 2.34 15.41
CA LEU A 206 2.45 2.57 14.47
C LEU A 206 1.37 1.50 14.72
N TYR A 207 0.16 1.90 15.09
CA TYR A 207 -0.98 1.02 15.14
C TYR A 207 -1.79 1.18 13.86
N VAL A 208 -1.83 0.15 13.01
CA VAL A 208 -2.39 0.24 11.66
C VAL A 208 -3.58 -0.70 11.54
N GLN A 209 -4.76 -0.12 11.39
CA GLN A 209 -6.02 -0.86 11.30
C GLN A 209 -6.45 -1.04 9.85
N PRO A 210 -7.31 -2.03 9.55
CA PRO A 210 -7.96 -2.11 8.24
C PRO A 210 -8.62 -0.77 7.85
N GLY A 211 -8.36 -0.29 6.63
CA GLY A 211 -8.74 1.05 6.14
C GLY A 211 -7.72 2.14 6.43
N GLU A 212 -6.57 1.78 6.99
CA GLU A 212 -5.36 2.58 7.02
C GLU A 212 -4.29 1.90 6.16
N MET A 213 -3.24 2.65 5.84
CA MET A 213 -2.02 2.10 5.29
C MET A 213 -0.81 2.63 6.06
N CYS A 214 0.31 1.95 5.99
CA CYS A 214 1.57 2.49 6.47
C CYS A 214 2.72 2.20 5.51
N VAL A 215 3.77 2.99 5.64
CA VAL A 215 5.04 2.77 4.95
C VAL A 215 6.14 2.58 5.97
N VAL A 216 6.82 1.44 5.87
CA VAL A 216 8.09 1.17 6.56
C VAL A 216 9.17 1.12 5.50
N GLN A 217 10.07 2.09 5.56
CA GLN A 217 11.11 2.24 4.54
C GLN A 217 12.23 1.19 4.72
N ARG A 218 12.94 0.92 3.63
CA ARG A 218 14.08 -0.02 3.60
C ARG A 218 15.15 0.34 4.62
N GLY A 219 15.71 -0.69 5.23
CA GLY A 219 16.76 -0.56 6.23
C GLY A 219 16.27 -0.27 7.66
N LEU A 220 14.99 0.05 7.86
CA LEU A 220 14.42 0.26 9.19
C LEU A 220 14.09 -1.09 9.85
N ARG A 221 14.44 -1.22 11.13
CA ARG A 221 14.06 -2.36 11.96
C ARG A 221 12.63 -2.19 12.45
N PHE A 222 11.86 -3.26 12.36
CA PHE A 222 10.52 -3.30 12.95
C PHE A 222 10.14 -4.71 13.38
N LYS A 223 9.14 -4.80 14.23
CA LYS A 223 8.40 -6.03 14.53
C LYS A 223 6.90 -5.75 14.43
N VAL A 224 6.13 -6.81 14.29
CA VAL A 224 4.67 -6.75 14.20
C VAL A 224 4.07 -7.63 15.29
N ASP A 225 3.22 -7.05 16.10
CA ASP A 225 2.37 -7.76 17.04
C ASP A 225 0.92 -7.77 16.51
N VAL A 226 0.22 -8.86 16.75
CA VAL A 226 -1.17 -9.08 16.30
C VAL A 226 -2.01 -9.71 17.40
N ASP A 227 -3.27 -9.34 17.47
CA ASP A 227 -4.23 -9.88 18.45
C ASP A 227 -4.92 -11.17 17.99
N GLY A 228 -4.54 -11.72 16.83
CA GLY A 228 -5.13 -12.93 16.27
C GLY A 228 -4.95 -13.05 14.77
N PRO A 229 -5.81 -13.84 14.10
CA PRO A 229 -5.71 -14.05 12.65
C PRO A 229 -5.76 -12.75 11.85
N THR A 230 -4.72 -12.48 11.10
CA THR A 230 -4.47 -11.22 10.43
C THR A 230 -4.01 -11.44 8.99
N ARG A 231 -4.54 -10.64 8.07
CA ARG A 231 -4.21 -10.66 6.64
C ARG A 231 -4.19 -9.26 6.08
N GLY A 232 -3.36 -9.05 5.07
CA GLY A 232 -3.32 -7.83 4.28
C GLY A 232 -2.35 -7.93 3.12
N TYR A 233 -2.05 -6.78 2.55
CA TYR A 233 -1.29 -6.64 1.32
C TYR A 233 -0.05 -5.80 1.56
N VAL A 234 0.99 -6.09 0.80
CA VAL A 234 2.24 -5.32 0.83
C VAL A 234 2.66 -5.01 -0.60
N LEU A 235 2.97 -3.75 -0.87
CA LEU A 235 3.69 -3.34 -2.07
C LEU A 235 5.11 -2.97 -1.67
N GLU A 236 6.08 -3.72 -2.17
CA GLU A 236 7.50 -3.45 -2.03
C GLU A 236 8.02 -2.75 -3.28
N ILE A 237 8.70 -1.61 -3.13
CA ILE A 237 9.33 -0.87 -4.24
C ILE A 237 10.84 -0.81 -4.06
N TRP A 238 11.59 -1.00 -5.16
CA TRP A 238 13.05 -0.99 -5.16
C TRP A 238 13.62 0.23 -5.87
N GLY A 239 14.53 0.93 -5.19
CA GLY A 239 15.29 2.04 -5.77
C GLY A 239 14.56 3.39 -5.82
N SER A 240 13.34 3.46 -5.27
CA SER A 240 12.54 4.68 -5.18
C SER A 240 12.07 4.94 -3.74
N ASN A 241 11.37 6.04 -3.54
CA ASN A 241 10.68 6.39 -2.29
C ASN A 241 9.27 6.86 -2.62
N TRP A 242 8.36 6.72 -1.66
CA TRP A 242 6.99 7.22 -1.78
C TRP A 242 6.93 8.74 -1.68
N GLU A 243 6.16 9.35 -2.55
CA GLU A 243 5.93 10.79 -2.66
C GLU A 243 4.42 11.05 -2.80
N LEU A 244 4.00 12.29 -2.50
CA LEU A 244 2.66 12.74 -2.86
C LEU A 244 2.61 12.99 -4.38
N PRO A 245 1.51 12.62 -5.06
CA PRO A 245 1.36 12.90 -6.48
C PRO A 245 1.21 14.39 -6.75
N GLU A 246 1.50 14.82 -7.97
CA GLU A 246 1.24 16.17 -8.43
C GLU A 246 -0.29 16.43 -8.48
N LEU A 247 -0.71 17.56 -7.97
CA LEU A 247 -2.14 17.89 -7.89
C LEU A 247 -2.75 18.30 -9.24
N GLY A 248 -1.94 18.82 -10.15
CA GLY A 248 -2.40 19.31 -11.44
C GLY A 248 -3.57 20.29 -11.31
N PRO A 249 -4.66 20.11 -12.04
CA PRO A 249 -5.83 20.99 -11.98
C PRO A 249 -6.71 20.80 -10.73
N LEU A 250 -6.47 19.78 -9.90
CA LEU A 250 -7.31 19.46 -8.72
C LEU A 250 -7.17 20.51 -7.61
N GLY A 251 -6.04 21.21 -7.57
CA GLY A 251 -5.75 22.20 -6.54
C GLY A 251 -5.39 21.56 -5.19
N ALA A 252 -5.15 22.41 -4.20
CA ALA A 252 -4.53 22.04 -2.93
C ALA A 252 -5.43 21.21 -1.98
N ASN A 253 -6.72 21.13 -2.23
CA ASN A 253 -7.68 20.45 -1.34
C ASN A 253 -8.11 19.07 -1.86
N GLY A 254 -7.63 18.63 -3.01
CA GLY A 254 -7.87 17.29 -3.55
C GLY A 254 -6.85 16.27 -3.07
N LEU A 255 -7.15 14.98 -3.22
CA LEU A 255 -6.27 13.85 -2.92
C LEU A 255 -5.87 13.73 -1.43
N ALA A 256 -4.74 13.11 -1.13
CA ALA A 256 -4.23 12.99 0.23
C ALA A 256 -3.55 14.28 0.69
N ASN A 257 -3.95 14.80 1.85
CA ASN A 257 -3.31 15.96 2.44
C ASN A 257 -2.09 15.57 3.27
N ALA A 258 -0.99 16.32 3.12
CA ALA A 258 0.23 16.10 3.88
C ALA A 258 0.02 16.08 5.39
N ARG A 259 -0.89 16.91 5.93
CA ARG A 259 -1.21 17.00 7.37
C ARG A 259 -1.84 15.73 7.95
N ASP A 260 -2.40 14.85 7.10
CA ASP A 260 -3.12 13.66 7.53
C ASP A 260 -2.23 12.41 7.62
N PHE A 261 -0.97 12.52 7.18
CA PHE A 261 0.05 11.51 7.40
C PHE A 261 0.62 11.63 8.81
N LEU A 262 0.79 10.49 9.47
CA LEU A 262 1.15 10.41 10.87
C LEU A 262 2.46 9.64 11.04
N HIS A 263 3.45 10.29 11.67
CA HIS A 263 4.76 9.70 11.99
C HIS A 263 4.83 9.34 13.48
N PRO A 264 5.56 8.28 13.88
CA PRO A 264 5.66 7.88 15.27
C PRO A 264 6.35 8.93 16.14
N VAL A 265 6.13 8.83 17.45
CA VAL A 265 6.91 9.51 18.49
C VAL A 265 7.94 8.54 19.03
N ALA A 266 9.14 9.03 19.38
CA ALA A 266 10.20 8.22 19.92
C ALA A 266 9.71 7.42 21.15
N ALA A 267 9.98 6.11 21.09
CA ALA A 267 9.77 5.17 22.18
C ALA A 267 10.92 4.18 22.16
N TYR A 268 11.44 3.83 23.36
CA TYR A 268 12.58 2.95 23.44
C TYR A 268 12.39 1.84 24.46
N GLU A 269 13.08 0.73 24.20
CA GLU A 269 13.13 -0.41 25.08
C GLU A 269 14.59 -0.79 25.32
N VAL A 270 15.03 -0.80 26.57
CA VAL A 270 16.39 -1.18 26.95
C VAL A 270 16.36 -2.46 27.75
N THR A 271 16.86 -3.53 27.15
CA THR A 271 17.01 -4.82 27.80
C THR A 271 18.49 -5.19 27.98
N ARG A 272 18.77 -6.05 28.95
CA ARG A 272 20.10 -6.62 29.19
C ARG A 272 20.02 -8.13 29.14
N ASP A 273 20.99 -8.74 28.44
CA ASP A 273 21.07 -10.19 28.29
C ASP A 273 19.78 -10.85 27.79
N ASP A 274 19.04 -10.14 26.96
CA ASP A 274 17.81 -10.58 26.34
C ASP A 274 18.13 -10.98 24.87
N PRO A 275 18.04 -12.26 24.51
CA PRO A 275 18.39 -12.72 23.18
C PRO A 275 17.32 -12.29 22.15
N TRP A 276 17.76 -11.53 21.18
CA TRP A 276 16.96 -11.10 20.03
C TRP A 276 17.54 -11.64 18.73
N ARG A 277 16.65 -11.86 17.77
CA ARG A 277 16.99 -12.24 16.40
C ARG A 277 16.44 -11.18 15.45
N THR A 278 17.32 -10.60 14.64
CA THR A 278 16.90 -9.73 13.54
C THR A 278 17.02 -10.49 12.22
N VAL A 279 15.92 -10.59 11.49
CA VAL A 279 15.84 -11.17 10.14
C VAL A 279 16.02 -10.05 9.13
N TYR A 280 16.90 -10.26 8.16
CA TYR A 280 17.19 -9.33 7.07
C TYR A 280 16.76 -9.96 5.75
N LYS A 281 16.06 -9.19 4.93
CA LYS A 281 15.85 -9.50 3.51
C LYS A 281 16.82 -8.64 2.71
N LEU A 282 17.73 -9.27 1.98
CA LEU A 282 18.76 -8.60 1.18
C LEU A 282 19.00 -9.37 -0.11
N GLY A 283 18.82 -8.69 -1.25
CA GLY A 283 18.91 -9.31 -2.58
C GLY A 283 17.90 -10.44 -2.77
N GLY A 284 16.75 -10.33 -2.12
CA GLY A 284 15.71 -11.36 -2.11
C GLY A 284 15.95 -12.54 -1.16
N SER A 285 17.16 -12.68 -0.63
CA SER A 285 17.51 -13.75 0.31
C SER A 285 17.31 -13.32 1.75
N PHE A 286 17.07 -14.30 2.63
CA PHE A 286 16.88 -14.05 4.05
C PHE A 286 18.12 -14.45 4.87
N PHE A 287 18.46 -13.59 5.82
CA PHE A 287 19.56 -13.79 6.75
C PHE A 287 19.08 -13.51 8.17
N ALA A 288 19.73 -14.11 9.15
CA ALA A 288 19.48 -13.80 10.55
C ALA A 288 20.75 -13.29 11.23
N SER A 289 20.55 -12.36 12.14
CA SER A 289 21.60 -11.87 13.03
C SER A 289 21.10 -11.96 14.47
N ALA A 290 21.96 -12.45 15.38
CA ALA A 290 21.66 -12.52 16.80
C ALA A 290 22.28 -11.34 17.55
N GLN A 291 21.59 -10.86 18.57
CA GLN A 291 22.09 -9.86 19.53
C GLN A 291 21.48 -10.10 20.91
N ARG A 292 22.14 -9.60 21.96
CA ARG A 292 21.73 -9.81 23.36
C ARG A 292 21.06 -8.57 23.97
N HIS A 293 20.28 -7.84 23.16
CA HIS A 293 19.54 -6.67 23.58
C HIS A 293 18.41 -6.39 22.58
N CYS A 294 17.39 -5.71 23.04
CA CYS A 294 16.29 -5.22 22.18
C CYS A 294 16.85 -4.27 21.12
N PRO A 295 16.50 -4.43 19.84
CA PRO A 295 16.92 -3.53 18.76
C PRO A 295 16.14 -2.19 18.71
N PHE A 296 15.11 -2.03 19.52
CA PHE A 296 14.25 -0.85 19.59
C PHE A 296 14.69 0.10 20.72
N ASP A 297 15.98 0.36 20.82
CA ASP A 297 16.65 1.08 21.91
C ASP A 297 16.96 2.54 21.57
N VAL A 298 16.29 3.10 20.56
CA VAL A 298 16.45 4.49 20.10
C VAL A 298 15.69 5.43 21.03
N VAL A 299 16.41 6.24 21.80
CA VAL A 299 15.86 7.16 22.79
C VAL A 299 15.35 8.47 22.15
N ALA A 300 16.00 8.89 21.08
CA ALA A 300 15.63 10.09 20.33
C ALA A 300 16.10 9.98 18.87
N TRP A 301 15.45 10.71 17.99
CA TRP A 301 15.80 10.73 16.57
C TRP A 301 15.36 12.04 15.92
N HIS A 302 15.99 12.39 14.79
CA HIS A 302 15.52 13.44 13.89
C HIS A 302 15.88 13.13 12.44
N GLY A 303 15.09 13.62 11.50
CA GLY A 303 15.33 13.45 10.06
C GLY A 303 14.06 13.46 9.23
N ASN A 304 14.24 13.13 7.95
CA ASN A 304 13.16 13.05 6.97
C ASN A 304 12.98 11.64 6.36
N TYR A 305 13.62 10.64 6.96
CA TYR A 305 13.48 9.24 6.60
C TYR A 305 12.86 8.50 7.79
N VAL A 306 11.55 8.57 7.90
CA VAL A 306 10.76 8.19 9.06
C VAL A 306 9.53 7.42 8.59
N PRO A 307 9.18 6.28 9.21
CA PRO A 307 7.98 5.54 8.84
C PRO A 307 6.73 6.36 9.13
N PHE A 308 5.65 6.04 8.42
CA PHE A 308 4.38 6.78 8.58
C PHE A 308 3.18 5.91 8.27
N LYS A 309 2.00 6.38 8.70
CA LYS A 309 0.71 5.83 8.32
C LYS A 309 -0.23 6.91 7.81
N TYR A 310 -1.30 6.48 7.13
CA TYR A 310 -2.34 7.35 6.61
C TYR A 310 -3.70 6.65 6.72
N ASP A 311 -4.71 7.37 7.18
CA ASP A 311 -6.10 6.91 7.23
C ASP A 311 -6.77 7.18 5.88
N LEU A 312 -7.11 6.12 5.16
CA LEU A 312 -7.69 6.17 3.82
C LEU A 312 -9.07 6.86 3.78
N THR A 313 -9.75 6.97 4.94
CA THR A 313 -11.02 7.70 5.03
C THR A 313 -10.85 9.22 4.93
N LYS A 314 -9.62 9.72 5.07
CA LYS A 314 -9.30 11.15 4.94
C LYS A 314 -8.97 11.57 3.51
N PHE A 315 -8.98 10.62 2.57
CA PHE A 315 -8.74 10.91 1.16
C PHE A 315 -9.86 11.78 0.59
N VAL A 316 -9.48 12.87 -0.07
CA VAL A 316 -10.43 13.84 -0.64
C VAL A 316 -10.73 13.46 -2.08
N ASN A 317 -11.83 12.74 -2.29
CA ASN A 317 -12.27 12.36 -3.62
C ASN A 317 -12.68 13.59 -4.42
N VAL A 318 -12.22 13.65 -5.68
CA VAL A 318 -12.59 14.66 -6.66
C VAL A 318 -13.22 13.94 -7.84
N GLY A 319 -14.41 14.35 -8.29
CA GLY A 319 -15.12 13.60 -9.32
C GLY A 319 -16.19 14.41 -10.08
N SER A 320 -16.17 15.74 -9.93
CA SER A 320 -17.13 16.58 -10.69
C SER A 320 -16.55 16.93 -12.05
N ILE A 321 -17.06 16.27 -13.11
CA ILE A 321 -16.70 16.55 -14.51
C ILE A 321 -17.97 16.78 -15.31
N SER A 322 -17.95 17.83 -16.16
CA SER A 322 -19.16 18.24 -16.91
C SER A 322 -19.48 17.34 -18.10
N VAL A 323 -18.47 16.85 -18.80
CA VAL A 323 -18.70 16.22 -20.13
C VAL A 323 -17.73 15.07 -20.45
N ASP A 324 -17.04 14.51 -19.47
CA ASP A 324 -16.06 13.46 -19.73
C ASP A 324 -15.91 12.52 -18.55
N HIS A 325 -15.19 11.42 -18.74
CA HIS A 325 -14.87 10.47 -17.67
C HIS A 325 -13.79 11.04 -16.73
N VAL A 326 -13.89 10.68 -15.44
CA VAL A 326 -12.90 11.03 -14.44
C VAL A 326 -11.59 10.30 -14.73
N ASP A 327 -10.47 11.03 -14.80
CA ASP A 327 -9.15 10.45 -14.96
C ASP A 327 -8.74 9.68 -13.70
N PRO A 328 -8.26 8.40 -13.79
CA PRO A 328 -7.89 7.59 -12.64
C PRO A 328 -6.82 8.20 -11.72
N SER A 329 -5.99 9.12 -12.22
CA SER A 329 -4.97 9.81 -11.42
C SER A 329 -5.55 10.56 -10.21
N VAL A 330 -6.85 10.93 -10.27
CA VAL A 330 -7.56 11.58 -9.14
C VAL A 330 -7.76 10.67 -7.93
N PHE A 331 -7.48 9.38 -8.04
CA PHE A 331 -7.56 8.40 -6.96
C PHE A 331 -6.21 8.09 -6.31
N CYS A 332 -5.12 8.68 -6.78
CA CYS A 332 -3.77 8.40 -6.32
C CYS A 332 -3.49 9.01 -4.94
N VAL A 333 -3.13 8.16 -3.97
CA VAL A 333 -2.74 8.56 -2.61
C VAL A 333 -1.24 8.87 -2.56
N LEU A 334 -0.42 7.96 -3.09
CA LEU A 334 1.03 8.04 -3.13
C LEU A 334 1.54 7.53 -4.47
N THR A 335 2.62 8.13 -4.95
CA THR A 335 3.36 7.71 -6.13
C THR A 335 4.82 7.41 -5.79
N ALA A 336 5.45 6.52 -6.54
CA ALA A 336 6.88 6.28 -6.48
C ALA A 336 7.47 6.46 -7.88
N ARG A 337 8.45 7.35 -8.03
CA ARG A 337 9.03 7.65 -9.34
C ARG A 337 9.93 6.52 -9.82
N SER A 338 9.87 6.23 -11.11
CA SER A 338 10.88 5.38 -11.76
C SER A 338 12.07 6.22 -12.25
N ARG A 339 13.04 5.57 -12.85
CA ARG A 339 14.15 6.27 -13.55
C ARG A 339 13.67 7.00 -14.80
N ASP A 340 12.57 6.55 -15.39
CA ASP A 340 11.88 7.29 -16.45
C ASP A 340 10.94 8.33 -15.80
N PRO A 341 11.20 9.63 -15.99
CA PRO A 341 10.37 10.66 -15.36
C PRO A 341 8.92 10.70 -15.90
N ALA A 342 8.66 10.05 -17.04
CA ALA A 342 7.34 10.00 -17.66
C ALA A 342 6.49 8.82 -17.18
N ALA A 343 7.05 7.92 -16.36
CA ALA A 343 6.36 6.73 -15.91
C ALA A 343 6.60 6.49 -14.41
N PRO A 344 5.57 6.28 -13.59
CA PRO A 344 5.75 5.89 -12.20
C PRO A 344 6.30 4.47 -12.11
N LEU A 345 7.10 4.20 -11.09
CA LEU A 345 7.44 2.84 -10.71
C LEU A 345 6.22 2.15 -10.13
N ALA A 346 5.52 2.85 -9.25
CA ALA A 346 4.29 2.37 -8.64
C ALA A 346 3.42 3.54 -8.17
N ASP A 347 2.12 3.36 -8.29
CA ASP A 347 1.10 4.24 -7.73
C ASP A 347 0.21 3.43 -6.77
N PHE A 348 -0.20 4.08 -5.69
CA PHE A 348 -1.17 3.55 -4.75
C PHE A 348 -2.46 4.37 -4.87
N LEU A 349 -3.48 3.77 -5.45
CA LEU A 349 -4.79 4.37 -5.67
C LEU A 349 -5.81 3.81 -4.67
N ILE A 350 -6.83 4.62 -4.36
CA ILE A 350 -7.93 4.22 -3.48
C ILE A 350 -9.28 4.48 -4.11
N PHE A 351 -10.17 3.50 -4.03
CA PHE A 351 -11.57 3.59 -4.43
C PHE A 351 -12.44 3.49 -3.18
N SER A 352 -12.77 4.66 -2.64
CA SER A 352 -13.56 4.83 -1.43
C SER A 352 -14.96 5.38 -1.76
N PRO A 353 -15.91 5.39 -0.80
CA PRO A 353 -17.22 6.00 -1.00
C PRO A 353 -17.10 7.43 -1.51
N ARG A 354 -17.84 7.73 -2.61
CA ARG A 354 -17.80 9.05 -3.25
C ARG A 354 -19.10 9.33 -3.99
N TRP A 355 -19.34 10.60 -4.29
CA TRP A 355 -20.46 10.99 -5.14
C TRP A 355 -20.06 10.95 -6.61
N ASP A 356 -20.92 10.35 -7.43
CA ASP A 356 -20.81 10.34 -8.88
C ASP A 356 -21.70 11.42 -9.45
N VAL A 357 -21.07 12.45 -10.02
CA VAL A 357 -21.73 13.68 -10.47
C VAL A 357 -21.38 14.05 -11.93
N ALA A 358 -20.75 13.14 -12.66
CA ALA A 358 -20.41 13.38 -14.06
C ALA A 358 -21.69 13.50 -14.93
N SER A 359 -21.76 14.54 -15.76
CA SER A 359 -22.89 14.85 -16.62
C SER A 359 -22.61 14.37 -18.04
N HIS A 360 -23.63 13.81 -18.74
CA HIS A 360 -23.52 13.28 -20.11
C HIS A 360 -22.32 12.32 -20.32
N THR A 361 -21.92 11.62 -19.30
CA THR A 361 -20.72 10.79 -19.30
C THR A 361 -21.06 9.36 -18.96
N TYR A 362 -20.44 8.40 -19.67
CA TYR A 362 -20.43 7.01 -19.29
C TYR A 362 -19.68 6.87 -17.95
N ARG A 363 -20.40 6.65 -16.85
CA ARG A 363 -19.85 6.73 -15.49
C ARG A 363 -19.02 5.52 -15.04
N PRO A 364 -19.31 4.26 -15.47
CA PRO A 364 -18.39 3.14 -15.21
C PRO A 364 -17.04 3.37 -15.88
N PRO A 365 -15.97 2.67 -15.44
CA PRO A 365 -14.72 2.69 -16.18
C PRO A 365 -14.96 2.32 -17.65
N TYR A 366 -14.45 3.13 -18.57
CA TYR A 366 -14.55 2.86 -20.00
C TYR A 366 -13.71 1.63 -20.39
N TYR A 367 -14.06 0.97 -21.48
CA TYR A 367 -13.22 -0.10 -22.04
C TYR A 367 -11.87 0.49 -22.44
N HIS A 368 -10.78 -0.09 -21.97
CA HIS A 368 -9.46 0.49 -22.21
C HIS A 368 -8.34 -0.53 -22.32
N ARG A 369 -7.22 -0.04 -22.81
CA ARG A 369 -5.91 -0.68 -22.82
C ARG A 369 -4.92 0.42 -22.46
N ASN A 370 -4.30 0.34 -21.31
CA ASN A 370 -3.33 1.31 -20.84
C ASN A 370 -1.93 0.68 -20.71
N CYS A 371 -0.93 1.50 -20.47
CA CYS A 371 0.45 1.03 -20.28
C CYS A 371 0.70 0.44 -18.87
N ALA A 372 -0.24 0.57 -17.96
CA ALA A 372 -0.09 0.10 -16.59
C ALA A 372 -0.48 -1.36 -16.45
N SER A 373 0.21 -2.06 -15.55
CA SER A 373 -0.29 -3.30 -14.94
C SER A 373 -0.95 -2.94 -13.62
N GLU A 374 -2.11 -3.53 -13.36
CA GLU A 374 -2.98 -3.19 -12.26
C GLU A 374 -3.18 -4.41 -11.35
N LEU A 375 -2.94 -4.25 -10.06
CA LEU A 375 -3.26 -5.24 -9.05
C LEU A 375 -4.19 -4.60 -8.03
N MET A 376 -5.46 -4.98 -8.08
CA MET A 376 -6.49 -4.44 -7.21
C MET A 376 -6.72 -5.36 -6.01
N GLY A 377 -6.96 -4.77 -4.83
CA GLY A 377 -7.37 -5.48 -3.62
C GLY A 377 -8.64 -4.87 -3.02
N LEU A 378 -9.43 -5.71 -2.36
CA LEU A 378 -10.63 -5.27 -1.65
C LEU A 378 -10.41 -5.38 -0.14
N VAL A 379 -10.49 -4.23 0.55
CA VAL A 379 -10.35 -4.16 2.01
C VAL A 379 -11.67 -4.48 2.68
N TYR A 380 -12.77 -3.85 2.22
CA TYR A 380 -14.11 -4.02 2.76
C TYR A 380 -15.18 -3.97 1.70
N GLY A 381 -16.36 -4.48 2.09
CA GLY A 381 -17.60 -4.36 1.32
C GLY A 381 -17.58 -5.13 0.02
N ASP A 382 -18.28 -4.61 -0.95
CA ASP A 382 -18.43 -5.21 -2.27
C ASP A 382 -17.86 -4.27 -3.33
N TYR A 383 -17.35 -4.82 -4.40
CA TYR A 383 -16.86 -4.04 -5.55
C TYR A 383 -17.70 -4.34 -6.79
N GLY A 384 -18.48 -3.35 -7.23
CA GLY A 384 -19.36 -3.50 -8.39
C GLY A 384 -18.58 -3.81 -9.68
N GLY A 385 -19.15 -4.65 -10.54
CA GLY A 385 -18.52 -5.04 -11.81
C GLY A 385 -17.54 -6.21 -11.73
N ARG A 386 -17.38 -6.82 -10.57
CA ARG A 386 -16.62 -8.06 -10.37
C ARG A 386 -17.58 -9.19 -9.95
N SER A 387 -17.13 -10.44 -10.09
CA SER A 387 -17.91 -11.60 -9.64
C SER A 387 -18.10 -11.61 -8.11
N ASP A 388 -19.11 -12.32 -7.62
CA ASP A 388 -19.39 -12.52 -6.19
C ASP A 388 -18.23 -13.17 -5.43
N GLU A 389 -17.27 -13.75 -6.15
CA GLU A 389 -16.04 -14.31 -5.57
C GLU A 389 -15.01 -13.23 -5.18
N PHE A 390 -15.12 -12.01 -5.76
CA PHE A 390 -14.26 -10.89 -5.42
C PHE A 390 -14.76 -10.21 -4.14
N ARG A 391 -14.32 -10.73 -3.01
CA ARG A 391 -14.72 -10.32 -1.65
C ARG A 391 -13.52 -9.81 -0.84
N PRO A 392 -13.72 -9.19 0.32
CA PRO A 392 -12.64 -8.66 1.14
C PRO A 392 -11.50 -9.66 1.36
N GLY A 393 -10.29 -9.27 0.98
CA GLY A 393 -9.10 -10.13 0.95
C GLY A 393 -8.73 -10.68 -0.42
N SER A 394 -9.59 -10.51 -1.43
CA SER A 394 -9.31 -10.91 -2.82
C SER A 394 -8.33 -9.96 -3.50
N ILE A 395 -7.73 -10.46 -4.58
CA ILE A 395 -6.86 -9.71 -5.49
C ILE A 395 -7.34 -9.94 -6.92
N SER A 396 -7.31 -8.92 -7.76
CA SER A 396 -7.38 -9.06 -9.23
C SER A 396 -6.12 -8.50 -9.88
N PHE A 397 -5.84 -8.97 -11.08
CA PHE A 397 -4.64 -8.62 -11.84
C PHE A 397 -4.96 -8.46 -13.31
N GLU A 398 -4.61 -7.30 -13.84
CA GLU A 398 -4.67 -6.93 -15.25
C GLU A 398 -3.30 -6.53 -15.76
N CYS A 399 -2.85 -7.15 -16.86
CA CYS A 399 -1.59 -6.80 -17.50
C CYS A 399 -1.70 -5.50 -18.31
N GLY A 400 -0.61 -4.75 -18.38
CA GLY A 400 -0.49 -3.60 -19.28
C GLY A 400 -0.77 -3.98 -20.73
N PHE A 401 -1.47 -3.10 -21.45
CA PHE A 401 -1.93 -3.24 -22.83
C PHE A 401 -2.91 -4.39 -23.10
N VAL A 402 -3.39 -5.07 -22.07
CA VAL A 402 -4.46 -6.07 -22.20
C VAL A 402 -5.82 -5.36 -22.08
N PRO A 403 -6.76 -5.60 -23.04
CA PRO A 403 -8.08 -5.00 -22.99
C PRO A 403 -8.87 -5.45 -21.75
N HIS A 404 -9.48 -4.50 -21.05
CA HIS A 404 -10.39 -4.80 -19.94
C HIS A 404 -11.46 -3.71 -19.76
N GLY A 405 -12.45 -3.98 -18.92
CA GLY A 405 -13.59 -3.10 -18.68
C GLY A 405 -14.70 -3.82 -17.93
N VAL A 406 -15.90 -3.27 -17.97
CA VAL A 406 -17.08 -3.81 -17.29
C VAL A 406 -17.85 -4.79 -18.16
N ALA A 407 -18.60 -5.70 -17.53
CA ALA A 407 -19.51 -6.61 -18.24
C ALA A 407 -20.66 -5.85 -18.91
N TYR A 408 -21.32 -6.54 -19.87
CA TYR A 408 -22.42 -5.94 -20.64
C TYR A 408 -23.56 -5.39 -19.78
N GLU A 409 -23.91 -6.05 -18.68
CA GLU A 409 -24.97 -5.60 -17.78
C GLU A 409 -24.70 -4.19 -17.23
N GLN A 410 -23.47 -3.92 -16.80
CA GLN A 410 -23.06 -2.60 -16.30
C GLN A 410 -23.03 -1.59 -17.45
N PHE A 411 -22.57 -2.00 -18.65
CA PHE A 411 -22.61 -1.16 -19.84
C PHE A 411 -24.04 -0.78 -20.18
N ALA A 412 -24.95 -1.74 -20.27
CA ALA A 412 -26.35 -1.52 -20.62
C ALA A 412 -27.06 -0.62 -19.60
N ALA A 413 -26.84 -0.84 -18.33
CA ALA A 413 -27.38 -0.02 -17.24
C ALA A 413 -26.89 1.44 -17.29
N ALA A 414 -25.61 1.63 -17.66
CA ALA A 414 -24.99 2.96 -17.72
C ALA A 414 -25.26 3.71 -19.03
N SER A 415 -25.56 2.99 -20.12
CA SER A 415 -25.81 3.56 -21.46
C SER A 415 -27.29 3.72 -21.76
N GLY A 416 -28.19 3.17 -20.93
CA GLY A 416 -29.62 3.25 -21.09
C GLY A 416 -30.20 4.54 -20.48
N GLY A 417 -31.19 5.11 -21.16
CA GLY A 417 -31.95 6.28 -20.68
C GLY A 417 -31.73 7.53 -21.54
N GLU A 418 -32.75 8.39 -21.54
CA GLU A 418 -32.73 9.67 -22.28
C GLU A 418 -32.16 10.82 -21.44
N GLU A 419 -32.06 10.65 -20.12
CA GLU A 419 -31.62 11.67 -19.17
C GLU A 419 -30.34 11.23 -18.43
N ASP A 420 -29.58 12.20 -17.95
CA ASP A 420 -28.46 11.94 -17.05
C ASP A 420 -28.91 11.13 -15.81
N PRO A 421 -28.21 10.08 -15.44
CA PRO A 421 -28.53 9.37 -14.23
C PRO A 421 -28.43 10.30 -13.02
N PRO A 422 -29.29 10.13 -12.00
CA PRO A 422 -29.25 10.96 -10.80
C PRO A 422 -27.88 10.85 -10.10
N VAL A 423 -27.53 11.90 -9.36
CA VAL A 423 -26.35 11.88 -8.48
C VAL A 423 -26.48 10.71 -7.52
N ALA A 424 -25.47 9.86 -7.50
CA ALA A 424 -25.44 8.66 -6.67
C ALA A 424 -24.15 8.57 -5.84
N GLN A 425 -24.28 8.00 -4.65
CA GLN A 425 -23.12 7.61 -3.87
C GLN A 425 -22.69 6.20 -4.29
N ILE A 426 -21.50 6.09 -4.85
CA ILE A 426 -20.89 4.81 -5.24
C ILE A 426 -19.90 4.33 -4.19
N SER A 427 -19.59 3.03 -4.22
CA SER A 427 -18.71 2.35 -3.25
C SER A 427 -19.15 2.51 -1.80
N ARG A 428 -20.48 2.67 -1.54
CA ARG A 428 -20.99 2.82 -0.18
C ARG A 428 -20.65 1.60 0.68
N GLY A 429 -19.93 1.83 1.79
CA GLY A 429 -19.49 0.75 2.68
C GLY A 429 -18.33 -0.09 2.14
N SER A 430 -17.73 0.31 1.00
CA SER A 430 -16.64 -0.42 0.37
C SER A 430 -15.38 0.41 0.30
N VAL A 431 -14.23 -0.24 0.44
CA VAL A 431 -12.91 0.35 0.21
C VAL A 431 -12.09 -0.67 -0.57
N ALA A 432 -11.75 -0.31 -1.80
CA ALA A 432 -10.80 -1.03 -2.63
C ALA A 432 -9.58 -0.15 -2.89
N PHE A 433 -8.47 -0.76 -3.24
CA PHE A 433 -7.26 -0.07 -3.63
C PHE A 433 -6.66 -0.72 -4.89
N MET A 434 -5.77 -0.01 -5.53
CA MET A 434 -5.00 -0.51 -6.66
C MET A 434 -3.52 -0.20 -6.45
N PHE A 435 -2.70 -1.21 -6.70
CA PHE A 435 -1.28 -1.07 -6.97
C PHE A 435 -1.11 -1.02 -8.48
N GLU A 436 -0.82 0.14 -9.00
CA GLU A 436 -0.61 0.37 -10.42
C GLU A 436 0.88 0.56 -10.70
N THR A 437 1.37 0.05 -11.81
CA THR A 437 2.77 0.19 -12.21
C THR A 437 2.92 0.25 -13.72
N SER A 438 3.86 1.05 -14.19
CA SER A 438 4.27 1.06 -15.60
C SER A 438 5.09 -0.19 -16.02
N ARG A 439 5.31 -1.12 -15.10
CA ARG A 439 6.09 -2.34 -15.36
C ARG A 439 5.19 -3.50 -15.76
N ALA A 440 5.65 -4.32 -16.68
CA ALA A 440 5.02 -5.61 -16.89
C ALA A 440 5.27 -6.51 -15.69
N LEU A 441 4.19 -6.99 -15.08
CA LEU A 441 4.26 -7.88 -13.92
C LEU A 441 4.27 -9.35 -14.36
N THR A 442 5.05 -10.15 -13.64
CA THR A 442 5.00 -11.60 -13.70
C THR A 442 4.43 -12.16 -12.41
N VAL A 443 3.72 -13.26 -12.50
CA VAL A 443 3.06 -13.94 -11.38
C VAL A 443 3.96 -15.05 -10.85
N THR A 444 4.12 -15.16 -9.54
CA THR A 444 4.97 -16.18 -8.92
C THR A 444 4.36 -17.59 -8.99
N ASP A 445 5.17 -18.63 -8.87
CA ASP A 445 4.71 -20.02 -8.71
C ASP A 445 3.70 -20.18 -7.57
N TYR A 446 3.93 -19.49 -6.45
CA TYR A 446 3.01 -19.51 -5.31
C TYR A 446 1.60 -19.08 -5.72
N ALA A 447 1.48 -17.91 -6.34
CA ALA A 447 0.20 -17.36 -6.74
C ALA A 447 -0.40 -18.09 -7.96
N TRP A 448 0.45 -18.50 -8.92
CA TRP A 448 0.04 -19.20 -10.13
C TRP A 448 -0.58 -20.57 -9.82
N ASN A 449 0.00 -21.32 -8.89
CA ASN A 449 -0.47 -22.65 -8.52
C ASN A 449 -1.44 -22.66 -7.32
N SER A 450 -1.82 -21.47 -6.82
CA SER A 450 -2.72 -21.36 -5.68
C SER A 450 -4.14 -21.86 -6.01
N GLU A 451 -4.74 -22.62 -5.12
CA GLU A 451 -6.16 -23.01 -5.19
C GLU A 451 -7.11 -21.79 -5.09
N GLN A 452 -6.60 -20.64 -4.65
CA GLN A 452 -7.38 -19.40 -4.59
C GLN A 452 -7.44 -18.71 -5.96
N ARG A 453 -6.55 -19.05 -6.89
CA ARG A 453 -6.54 -18.48 -8.24
C ARG A 453 -7.77 -18.92 -9.03
N HIS A 454 -8.37 -17.98 -9.73
CA HIS A 454 -9.31 -18.24 -10.80
C HIS A 454 -9.04 -17.30 -11.96
N GLU A 455 -9.32 -17.77 -13.14
CA GLU A 455 -9.24 -16.99 -14.35
C GLU A 455 -10.60 -16.33 -14.61
N HIS A 456 -10.55 -15.22 -15.29
CA HIS A 456 -11.76 -14.56 -15.71
C HIS A 456 -12.47 -15.40 -16.77
N ASP A 457 -13.78 -15.59 -16.65
CA ASP A 457 -14.56 -16.29 -17.66
C ASP A 457 -14.78 -15.36 -18.87
N PRO A 458 -14.19 -15.66 -20.03
CA PRO A 458 -14.33 -14.81 -21.21
C PRO A 458 -15.76 -14.73 -21.72
N SER A 459 -16.66 -15.65 -21.34
CA SER A 459 -18.08 -15.61 -21.74
C SER A 459 -18.81 -14.36 -21.23
N MET A 460 -18.30 -13.66 -20.22
CA MET A 460 -18.84 -12.38 -19.79
C MET A 460 -18.84 -11.29 -20.87
N TRP A 461 -18.07 -11.50 -21.95
CA TRP A 461 -17.99 -10.57 -23.08
C TRP A 461 -18.95 -10.94 -24.22
N ASP A 462 -19.61 -12.10 -24.18
CA ASP A 462 -20.43 -12.62 -25.29
C ASP A 462 -21.64 -11.71 -25.60
N ASP A 463 -22.15 -10.99 -24.60
CA ASP A 463 -23.27 -10.06 -24.76
C ASP A 463 -22.88 -8.68 -25.32
N LEU A 464 -21.56 -8.40 -25.46
CA LEU A 464 -21.05 -7.19 -26.11
C LEU A 464 -21.20 -7.30 -27.65
N VAL A 465 -22.44 -7.20 -28.13
CA VAL A 465 -22.78 -7.37 -29.54
C VAL A 465 -22.45 -6.13 -30.37
N ASP A 466 -22.28 -6.35 -31.67
CA ASP A 466 -22.13 -5.26 -32.65
C ASP A 466 -23.46 -4.58 -32.94
N ASN A 467 -23.67 -3.44 -32.34
CA ASN A 467 -24.85 -2.62 -32.60
C ASN A 467 -24.71 -1.71 -33.82
N PHE A 468 -23.50 -1.52 -34.35
CA PHE A 468 -23.23 -0.62 -35.46
C PHE A 468 -23.58 -1.22 -36.82
N SER A 469 -23.45 -2.54 -37.01
CA SER A 469 -23.66 -3.19 -38.32
C SER A 469 -25.06 -3.00 -38.86
N SER A 470 -26.09 -2.92 -38.04
CA SER A 470 -27.45 -2.61 -38.46
C SER A 470 -27.56 -1.19 -39.05
N HIS A 471 -26.97 -0.21 -38.38
CA HIS A 471 -26.93 1.18 -38.85
C HIS A 471 -26.05 1.37 -40.08
N HIS A 472 -24.97 0.59 -40.23
CA HIS A 472 -24.06 0.69 -41.37
C HIS A 472 -24.73 0.32 -42.71
N VAL A 473 -25.68 -0.62 -42.73
CA VAL A 473 -26.45 -0.98 -43.90
C VAL A 473 -27.33 0.19 -44.34
N ASP A 474 -27.99 0.85 -43.38
CA ASP A 474 -28.84 2.02 -43.64
C ASP A 474 -28.05 3.22 -44.15
N LEU A 475 -26.87 3.47 -43.59
CA LEU A 475 -25.97 4.54 -44.02
C LEU A 475 -25.43 4.34 -45.44
N LYS A 476 -25.13 3.11 -45.86
CA LYS A 476 -24.74 2.80 -47.24
C LYS A 476 -25.89 2.94 -48.19
N GLY A 477 -27.10 2.59 -47.78
CA GLY A 477 -28.33 2.79 -48.57
C GLY A 477 -28.65 4.27 -48.81
N SER A 478 -28.40 5.13 -47.83
CA SER A 478 -28.63 6.57 -47.93
C SER A 478 -27.56 7.33 -48.72
N ALA A 479 -26.32 6.85 -48.72
CA ALA A 479 -25.21 7.44 -49.49
C ALA A 479 -25.27 7.14 -51.01
N GLY A 480 -26.10 6.18 -51.43
CA GLY A 480 -26.27 5.79 -52.84
C GLY A 480 -27.18 6.69 -53.66
N HIS A 481 -27.77 7.74 -53.08
CA HIS A 481 -28.71 8.65 -53.79
C HIS A 481 -28.19 10.09 -53.94
N GLY A 482 -26.88 10.30 -53.73
CA GLY A 482 -26.22 11.61 -53.85
C GLY A 482 -24.99 11.57 -54.74
N GLN A 483 -25.13 11.29 -56.03
CA GLN A 483 -24.22 11.67 -57.11
C GLN A 483 -25.00 12.27 -58.25
#